data_5dcf83593d0bf2474583abe77172bd42
#
_entry.id   5dcf83593d0bf2474583abe77172bd42
#
_cell.length_a   1.000
_cell.length_b   1.000
_cell.length_c   1.000
_cell.angle_alpha   90.00
_cell.angle_beta   90.00
_cell.angle_gamma   90.00
#
_symmetry.space_group_name_H-M   'P 1'
#
loop_
_entity.id
_entity.type
_entity.pdbx_description
1 polymer ?
#
loop_
_entity_poly.entity_id
_entity_poly.type
_entity_poly.pdbx_seq_one_letter_code
_entity_poly.pdbx_strand_id
1 'polypeptide(L)'
;MGNKNLIITIEREYGSGGRIVGRKLAEELGLHFYDDEILKMASEKSAVGEEFFRLADEKAGNNLLHRLAGAKKADVFGKPSLKGDVTSPDNLFKFQAMVMRELAEQEPCVFVGRAAGYVLDQDEEIENLVRIFVYADRVRRVQRVMEVDCISEERAKKRIRKIENERKNYYKYFTGNDWKNMKNYDLPINTTRLGLDETAELIKEYVK
;
A
#
# COMPACT_ATOMS: atom_id res chain seq x y z
N MET A 1 -6.96 26.58 1.00
CA MET A 1 -5.55 26.34 1.37
C MET A 1 -5.39 24.84 1.39
N GLY A 2 -4.50 24.27 0.57
CA GLY A 2 -4.29 22.83 0.52
C GLY A 2 -3.75 22.28 1.84
N ASN A 3 -3.94 20.99 2.06
CA ASN A 3 -3.49 20.28 3.26
C ASN A 3 -1.96 20.15 3.25
N LYS A 4 -1.29 20.68 4.29
CA LYS A 4 0.16 20.67 4.43
C LYS A 4 0.68 19.52 5.31
N ASN A 5 -0.18 18.59 5.73
CA ASN A 5 0.25 17.44 6.50
C ASN A 5 1.27 16.63 5.70
N LEU A 6 2.35 16.20 6.36
CA LEU A 6 3.29 15.26 5.75
C LEU A 6 2.63 13.89 5.62
N ILE A 7 2.46 13.44 4.39
CA ILE A 7 1.90 12.13 4.07
C ILE A 7 2.98 11.28 3.41
N ILE A 8 3.31 10.15 4.01
CA ILE A 8 4.28 9.19 3.45
C ILE A 8 3.51 7.94 3.03
N THR A 9 3.70 7.49 1.80
CA THR A 9 3.15 6.21 1.34
C THR A 9 4.27 5.25 0.99
N ILE A 10 4.17 3.99 1.41
CA ILE A 10 5.21 2.99 1.22
C ILE A 10 4.64 1.76 0.49
N GLU A 11 4.96 1.65 -0.80
CA GLU A 11 4.88 0.37 -1.51
C GLU A 11 6.16 -0.44 -1.28
N ARG A 12 6.07 -1.77 -1.31
CA ARG A 12 7.20 -2.58 -0.85
C ARG A 12 7.18 -4.01 -1.39
N GLU A 13 8.33 -4.52 -1.73
CA GLU A 13 8.52 -5.96 -1.98
C GLU A 13 8.34 -6.75 -0.68
N TYR A 14 7.85 -8.00 -0.79
CA TYR A 14 7.70 -8.87 0.38
C TYR A 14 9.10 -9.29 0.90
N GLY A 15 9.31 -9.13 2.20
CA GLY A 15 10.60 -9.36 2.84
C GLY A 15 11.62 -8.22 2.70
N SER A 16 11.29 -7.09 2.05
CA SER A 16 12.20 -5.94 1.97
C SER A 16 12.37 -5.17 3.28
N GLY A 17 11.44 -5.36 4.24
CA GLY A 17 11.43 -4.59 5.49
C GLY A 17 10.65 -3.28 5.43
N GLY A 18 9.98 -2.96 4.32
CA GLY A 18 9.27 -1.68 4.15
C GLY A 18 8.22 -1.40 5.22
N ARG A 19 7.54 -2.43 5.77
CA ARG A 19 6.61 -2.26 6.90
C ARG A 19 7.34 -1.83 8.18
N ILE A 20 8.51 -2.41 8.43
CA ILE A 20 9.35 -2.09 9.61
C ILE A 20 9.86 -0.65 9.49
N VAL A 21 10.39 -0.28 8.31
CA VAL A 21 10.83 1.09 8.02
C VAL A 21 9.69 2.09 8.20
N GLY A 22 8.50 1.80 7.66
CA GLY A 22 7.33 2.67 7.79
C GLY A 22 6.89 2.88 9.24
N ARG A 23 6.88 1.82 10.06
CA ARG A 23 6.56 1.93 11.48
C ARG A 23 7.60 2.78 12.24
N LYS A 24 8.89 2.54 11.98
CA LYS A 24 9.98 3.31 12.57
C LYS A 24 9.88 4.80 12.20
N LEU A 25 9.63 5.11 10.93
CA LEU A 25 9.41 6.49 10.49
C LEU A 25 8.26 7.16 11.22
N ALA A 26 7.12 6.46 11.35
CA ALA A 26 5.96 6.99 12.04
C ALA A 26 6.29 7.28 13.51
N GLU A 27 6.95 6.37 14.22
CA GLU A 27 7.37 6.54 15.61
C GLU A 27 8.34 7.71 15.78
N GLU A 28 9.37 7.82 14.93
CA GLU A 28 10.41 8.84 15.05
C GLU A 28 9.98 10.25 14.60
N LEU A 29 9.03 10.34 13.66
CA LEU A 29 8.48 11.60 13.18
C LEU A 29 7.17 12.01 13.89
N GLY A 30 6.65 11.18 14.80
CA GLY A 30 5.38 11.43 15.48
C GLY A 30 4.18 11.37 14.53
N LEU A 31 4.21 10.50 13.50
CA LEU A 31 3.16 10.33 12.51
C LEU A 31 2.27 9.14 12.86
N HIS A 32 1.01 9.17 12.47
CA HIS A 32 0.15 7.99 12.53
C HIS A 32 0.59 6.94 11.51
N PHE A 33 0.53 5.65 11.90
CA PHE A 33 0.91 4.52 11.04
C PHE A 33 -0.32 3.71 10.66
N TYR A 34 -0.62 3.65 9.36
CA TYR A 34 -1.75 2.92 8.80
C TYR A 34 -1.30 1.79 7.87
N ASP A 35 -1.75 0.57 8.13
CA ASP A 35 -1.51 -0.62 7.31
C ASP A 35 -2.86 -1.38 7.12
N ASP A 36 -3.05 -2.48 7.80
CA ASP A 36 -4.29 -3.28 7.71
C ASP A 36 -5.52 -2.60 8.37
N GLU A 37 -5.31 -1.63 9.22
CA GLU A 37 -6.37 -0.86 9.91
C GLU A 37 -7.32 -0.13 8.96
N ILE A 38 -6.84 0.23 7.76
CA ILE A 38 -7.66 0.83 6.71
C ILE A 38 -8.87 -0.04 6.36
N LEU A 39 -8.70 -1.39 6.36
CA LEU A 39 -9.82 -2.29 6.08
C LEU A 39 -10.89 -2.25 7.15
N LYS A 40 -10.47 -2.20 8.42
CA LYS A 40 -11.40 -2.10 9.54
C LYS A 40 -12.19 -0.80 9.47
N MET A 41 -11.52 0.33 9.25
CA MET A 41 -12.16 1.63 9.13
C MET A 41 -13.11 1.72 7.93
N ALA A 42 -12.71 1.15 6.78
CA ALA A 42 -13.57 1.07 5.60
C ALA A 42 -14.78 0.16 5.84
N SER A 43 -14.60 -0.94 6.58
CA SER A 43 -15.68 -1.84 7.01
C SER A 43 -16.70 -1.11 7.90
N GLU A 44 -16.25 -0.37 8.89
CA GLU A 44 -17.09 0.43 9.77
C GLU A 44 -17.89 1.48 9.01
N LYS A 45 -17.26 2.19 8.06
CA LYS A 45 -17.93 3.21 7.23
C LYS A 45 -18.94 2.67 6.24
N SER A 46 -18.68 1.50 5.67
CA SER A 46 -19.52 0.87 4.65
C SER A 46 -20.65 0.03 5.24
N ALA A 47 -20.58 -0.34 6.51
CA ALA A 47 -21.38 -1.39 7.14
C ALA A 47 -21.24 -2.77 6.44
N VAL A 48 -20.15 -2.99 5.70
CA VAL A 48 -19.77 -4.24 5.03
C VAL A 48 -18.68 -4.91 5.86
N GLY A 49 -18.84 -6.19 6.20
CA GLY A 49 -17.87 -6.91 7.01
C GLY A 49 -16.46 -6.90 6.42
N GLU A 50 -15.45 -6.84 7.27
CA GLU A 50 -14.03 -6.78 6.88
C GLU A 50 -13.59 -7.96 5.99
N GLU A 51 -14.24 -9.13 6.17
CA GLU A 51 -14.01 -10.31 5.34
C GLU A 51 -14.30 -10.07 3.86
N PHE A 52 -15.29 -9.24 3.52
CA PHE A 52 -15.57 -8.89 2.12
C PHE A 52 -14.47 -8.03 1.50
N PHE A 53 -13.89 -7.12 2.27
CA PHE A 53 -12.72 -6.35 1.83
C PHE A 53 -11.52 -7.25 1.56
N ARG A 54 -11.24 -8.20 2.46
CA ARG A 54 -10.15 -9.18 2.27
C ARG A 54 -10.38 -10.06 1.04
N LEU A 55 -11.60 -10.55 0.84
CA LEU A 55 -11.98 -11.33 -0.34
C LEU A 55 -11.87 -10.51 -1.63
N ALA A 56 -12.21 -9.22 -1.61
CA ALA A 56 -12.07 -8.34 -2.76
C ALA A 56 -10.60 -8.10 -3.10
N ASP A 57 -9.75 -7.89 -2.10
CA ASP A 57 -8.30 -7.76 -2.28
C ASP A 57 -7.69 -9.04 -2.89
N GLU A 58 -8.10 -10.22 -2.41
CA GLU A 58 -7.69 -11.50 -2.98
C GLU A 58 -8.16 -11.68 -4.43
N LYS A 59 -9.41 -11.31 -4.75
CA LYS A 59 -9.94 -11.35 -6.12
C LYS A 59 -9.17 -10.40 -7.03
N ALA A 60 -8.90 -9.17 -6.60
CA ALA A 60 -8.10 -8.22 -7.35
C ALA A 60 -6.64 -8.70 -7.52
N GLY A 61 -6.08 -9.38 -6.51
CA GLY A 61 -4.78 -10.02 -6.55
C GLY A 61 -4.70 -11.25 -7.47
N ASN A 62 -5.83 -11.87 -7.80
CA ASN A 62 -5.90 -13.02 -8.70
C ASN A 62 -6.15 -12.55 -10.14
N ASN A 63 -5.32 -13.00 -11.08
CA ASN A 63 -5.39 -12.64 -12.53
C ASN A 63 -6.76 -12.80 -13.22
N LEU A 64 -7.75 -13.40 -12.55
CA LEU A 64 -9.05 -13.72 -13.15
C LEU A 64 -9.85 -12.46 -13.49
N LEU A 65 -9.83 -11.45 -12.63
CA LEU A 65 -10.57 -10.19 -12.85
C LEU A 65 -9.93 -9.34 -13.96
N HIS A 66 -8.59 -9.31 -14.07
CA HIS A 66 -7.92 -8.65 -15.17
C HIS A 66 -8.29 -9.16 -16.56
N ARG A 67 -8.63 -10.45 -16.65
CA ARG A 67 -9.03 -11.10 -17.92
C ARG A 67 -10.47 -10.78 -18.30
N LEU A 68 -11.31 -10.45 -17.33
CA LEU A 68 -12.75 -10.22 -17.54
C LEU A 68 -13.14 -8.75 -17.68
N ALA A 69 -12.41 -7.84 -17.01
CA ALA A 69 -12.86 -6.44 -16.87
C ALA A 69 -12.18 -5.44 -17.83
N GLY A 70 -11.14 -5.85 -18.58
CA GLY A 70 -10.30 -4.85 -19.28
C GLY A 70 -9.69 -3.85 -18.27
N ALA A 71 -8.47 -3.42 -18.46
CA ALA A 71 -7.79 -2.50 -17.53
C ALA A 71 -8.46 -1.11 -17.52
N LYS A 72 -9.55 -0.95 -16.79
CA LYS A 72 -10.12 0.36 -16.47
C LYS A 72 -9.51 0.81 -15.15
N LYS A 73 -8.98 2.04 -15.11
CA LYS A 73 -8.60 2.69 -13.85
C LYS A 73 -9.81 2.75 -12.92
N ALA A 74 -9.64 2.37 -11.66
CA ALA A 74 -10.69 2.59 -10.68
C ALA A 74 -10.91 4.10 -10.52
N ASP A 75 -12.17 4.51 -10.48
CA ASP A 75 -12.53 5.89 -10.14
C ASP A 75 -12.36 6.05 -8.62
N VAL A 76 -11.19 6.51 -8.20
CA VAL A 76 -10.84 6.70 -6.79
C VAL A 76 -11.60 7.86 -6.13
N PHE A 77 -12.17 8.78 -6.93
CA PHE A 77 -13.00 9.89 -6.45
C PHE A 77 -14.49 9.59 -6.49
N GLY A 78 -14.89 8.53 -7.18
CA GLY A 78 -16.27 8.11 -7.22
C GLY A 78 -16.79 7.80 -5.82
N LYS A 79 -17.94 8.36 -5.48
CA LYS A 79 -18.59 8.03 -4.19
C LYS A 79 -18.88 6.54 -4.14
N PRO A 80 -18.52 5.86 -3.04
CA PRO A 80 -18.89 4.46 -2.87
C PRO A 80 -20.42 4.33 -2.80
N SER A 81 -20.94 3.26 -3.38
CA SER A 81 -22.38 3.01 -3.39
C SER A 81 -22.81 2.19 -2.19
N LEU A 82 -23.88 2.59 -1.52
CA LEU A 82 -24.57 1.81 -0.49
C LEU A 82 -25.74 1.00 -1.08
N LYS A 83 -25.94 1.04 -2.41
CA LYS A 83 -27.01 0.32 -3.12
C LYS A 83 -26.42 -0.52 -4.26
N GLY A 84 -27.06 -1.64 -4.58
CA GLY A 84 -26.62 -2.54 -5.65
C GLY A 84 -25.53 -3.50 -5.17
N ASP A 85 -24.50 -3.72 -5.99
CA ASP A 85 -23.36 -4.60 -5.64
C ASP A 85 -22.38 -3.88 -4.72
N VAL A 86 -22.76 -3.74 -3.46
CA VAL A 86 -21.97 -3.06 -2.41
C VAL A 86 -20.61 -3.76 -2.20
N THR A 87 -20.55 -5.06 -2.43
CA THR A 87 -19.38 -5.92 -2.20
C THR A 87 -18.48 -6.08 -3.42
N SER A 88 -18.75 -5.37 -4.52
CA SER A 88 -17.83 -5.39 -5.67
C SER A 88 -16.45 -4.87 -5.29
N PRO A 89 -15.35 -5.44 -5.84
CA PRO A 89 -14.00 -4.98 -5.56
C PRO A 89 -13.81 -3.48 -5.78
N ASP A 90 -14.37 -2.93 -6.85
CA ASP A 90 -14.28 -1.51 -7.18
C ASP A 90 -14.98 -0.63 -6.13
N ASN A 91 -16.15 -1.05 -5.64
CA ASN A 91 -16.87 -0.29 -4.62
C ASN A 91 -16.17 -0.35 -3.27
N LEU A 92 -15.67 -1.51 -2.88
CA LEU A 92 -14.91 -1.67 -1.64
C LEU A 92 -13.59 -0.88 -1.68
N PHE A 93 -12.93 -0.83 -2.85
CA PHE A 93 -11.75 0.03 -3.02
C PHE A 93 -12.07 1.53 -2.87
N LYS A 94 -13.24 1.98 -3.36
CA LYS A 94 -13.70 3.38 -3.15
C LYS A 94 -13.88 3.72 -1.68
N PHE A 95 -14.39 2.81 -0.85
CA PHE A 95 -14.45 2.99 0.60
C PHE A 95 -13.06 3.11 1.21
N GLN A 96 -12.11 2.27 0.80
CA GLN A 96 -10.72 2.38 1.27
C GLN A 96 -10.10 3.73 0.85
N ALA A 97 -10.28 4.14 -0.40
CA ALA A 97 -9.79 5.42 -0.91
C ALA A 97 -10.39 6.63 -0.17
N MET A 98 -11.67 6.58 0.15
CA MET A 98 -12.34 7.61 0.95
C MET A 98 -11.73 7.71 2.35
N VAL A 99 -11.52 6.58 3.03
CA VAL A 99 -10.88 6.54 4.36
C VAL A 99 -9.46 7.10 4.30
N MET A 100 -8.66 6.71 3.31
CA MET A 100 -7.28 7.20 3.18
C MET A 100 -7.23 8.71 3.01
N ARG A 101 -8.11 9.30 2.18
CA ARG A 101 -8.17 10.76 2.00
C ARG A 101 -8.57 11.47 3.28
N GLU A 102 -9.64 11.02 3.95
CA GLU A 102 -10.07 11.62 5.22
C GLU A 102 -8.98 11.59 6.30
N LEU A 103 -8.23 10.49 6.40
CA LEU A 103 -7.13 10.40 7.35
C LEU A 103 -5.96 11.32 6.97
N ALA A 104 -5.61 11.40 5.69
CA ALA A 104 -4.57 12.28 5.19
C ALA A 104 -4.91 13.77 5.41
N GLU A 105 -6.20 14.14 5.33
CA GLU A 105 -6.65 15.50 5.63
C GLU A 105 -6.56 15.83 7.13
N GLN A 106 -6.80 14.85 8.00
CA GLN A 106 -6.89 15.06 9.45
C GLN A 106 -5.53 15.19 10.11
N GLU A 107 -4.54 14.39 9.68
CA GLU A 107 -3.26 14.30 10.39
C GLU A 107 -2.09 13.83 9.51
N PRO A 108 -0.84 14.18 9.92
CA PRO A 108 0.35 13.63 9.29
C PRO A 108 0.43 12.12 9.51
N CYS A 109 0.69 11.33 8.45
CA CYS A 109 0.62 9.88 8.55
C CYS A 109 1.48 9.12 7.54
N VAL A 110 1.68 7.82 7.84
CA VAL A 110 2.36 6.86 7.00
C VAL A 110 1.39 5.76 6.60
N PHE A 111 1.14 5.60 5.31
CA PHE A 111 0.35 4.50 4.75
C PHE A 111 1.26 3.42 4.17
N VAL A 112 0.93 2.14 4.40
CA VAL A 112 1.71 1.01 3.89
C VAL A 112 0.87 0.15 2.94
N GLY A 113 1.13 0.25 1.64
CA GLY A 113 0.48 -0.51 0.56
C GLY A 113 -0.86 0.05 0.13
N ARG A 114 -1.74 -0.83 -0.37
CA ARG A 114 -3.12 -0.54 -0.81
C ARG A 114 -3.23 0.53 -1.90
N ALA A 115 -2.16 0.69 -2.68
CA ALA A 115 -2.07 1.74 -3.68
C ALA A 115 -2.34 3.16 -3.11
N ALA A 116 -2.04 3.38 -1.81
CA ALA A 116 -2.30 4.65 -1.14
C ALA A 116 -1.62 5.83 -1.87
N GLY A 117 -0.38 5.65 -2.34
CA GLY A 117 0.32 6.67 -3.11
C GLY A 117 -0.41 7.06 -4.40
N TYR A 118 -1.04 6.08 -5.08
CA TYR A 118 -1.85 6.37 -6.26
C TYR A 118 -3.16 7.11 -5.89
N VAL A 119 -3.83 6.67 -4.82
CA VAL A 119 -5.09 7.29 -4.36
C VAL A 119 -4.89 8.75 -3.99
N LEU A 120 -3.83 9.03 -3.21
CA LEU A 120 -3.59 10.37 -2.66
C LEU A 120 -2.94 11.31 -3.69
N ASP A 121 -2.18 10.79 -4.66
CA ASP A 121 -1.61 11.56 -5.77
C ASP A 121 -2.67 12.12 -6.76
N GLN A 122 -3.88 11.56 -6.71
CA GLN A 122 -5.00 12.07 -7.51
C GLN A 122 -5.75 13.21 -6.80
N ASP A 123 -5.44 13.52 -5.55
CA ASP A 123 -6.11 14.54 -4.75
C ASP A 123 -5.30 15.83 -4.74
N GLU A 124 -5.81 16.85 -5.45
CA GLU A 124 -5.14 18.14 -5.60
C GLU A 124 -5.05 18.94 -4.27
N GLU A 125 -5.80 18.53 -3.25
CA GLU A 125 -5.75 19.17 -1.92
C GLU A 125 -4.58 18.65 -1.07
N ILE A 126 -3.96 17.52 -1.45
CA ILE A 126 -2.82 16.92 -0.74
C ILE A 126 -1.51 17.45 -1.34
N GLU A 127 -0.94 18.47 -0.71
CA GLU A 127 0.27 19.14 -1.22
C GLU A 127 1.59 18.47 -0.81
N ASN A 128 1.64 17.76 0.33
CA ASN A 128 2.89 17.23 0.90
C ASN A 128 2.87 15.70 0.96
N LEU A 129 2.80 15.06 -0.21
CA LEU A 129 2.81 13.62 -0.40
C LEU A 129 4.19 13.12 -0.84
N VAL A 130 4.73 12.13 -0.12
CA VAL A 130 5.96 11.43 -0.49
C VAL A 130 5.67 9.95 -0.73
N ARG A 131 5.93 9.48 -1.96
CA ARG A 131 5.68 8.10 -2.39
C ARG A 131 6.98 7.32 -2.44
N ILE A 132 7.07 6.28 -1.63
CA ILE A 132 8.29 5.49 -1.47
C ILE A 132 8.06 4.06 -1.96
N PHE A 133 9.05 3.49 -2.63
CA PHE A 133 9.08 2.06 -2.94
C PHE A 133 10.28 1.40 -2.26
N VAL A 134 10.01 0.52 -1.31
CA VAL A 134 11.06 -0.20 -0.57
C VAL A 134 11.27 -1.58 -1.18
N TYR A 135 12.49 -1.84 -1.66
CA TYR A 135 12.88 -3.13 -2.20
C TYR A 135 14.17 -3.66 -1.56
N ALA A 136 14.51 -4.90 -1.83
CA ALA A 136 15.76 -5.50 -1.37
C ALA A 136 16.18 -6.65 -2.29
N ASP A 137 17.45 -7.04 -2.22
CA ASP A 137 17.98 -8.17 -2.97
C ASP A 137 17.27 -9.46 -2.56
N ARG A 138 17.03 -10.31 -3.55
CA ARG A 138 16.25 -11.54 -3.35
C ARG A 138 16.77 -12.42 -2.22
N VAL A 139 18.09 -12.54 -2.10
CA VAL A 139 18.73 -13.36 -1.05
C VAL A 139 18.37 -12.81 0.33
N ARG A 140 18.50 -11.50 0.51
CA ARG A 140 18.19 -10.84 1.79
C ARG A 140 16.72 -10.96 2.16
N ARG A 141 15.83 -10.84 1.17
CA ARG A 141 14.39 -11.03 1.38
C ARG A 141 14.02 -12.45 1.79
N VAL A 142 14.61 -13.46 1.13
CA VAL A 142 14.41 -14.87 1.50
C VAL A 142 14.85 -15.12 2.93
N GLN A 143 16.04 -14.65 3.31
CA GLN A 143 16.56 -14.78 4.68
C GLN A 143 15.60 -14.18 5.70
N ARG A 144 15.17 -12.93 5.49
CA ARG A 144 14.26 -12.25 6.41
C ARG A 144 12.91 -12.97 6.53
N VAL A 145 12.37 -13.48 5.43
CA VAL A 145 11.11 -14.23 5.45
C VAL A 145 11.26 -15.56 6.18
N MET A 146 12.40 -16.24 6.03
CA MET A 146 12.71 -17.46 6.80
C MET A 146 12.75 -17.17 8.31
N GLU A 147 13.41 -16.09 8.70
CA GLU A 147 13.57 -15.68 10.10
C GLU A 147 12.23 -15.26 10.72
N VAL A 148 11.49 -14.39 10.05
CA VAL A 148 10.24 -13.81 10.59
C VAL A 148 9.10 -14.83 10.61
N ASP A 149 8.96 -15.62 9.55
CA ASP A 149 7.86 -16.57 9.40
C ASP A 149 8.20 -17.97 9.92
N CYS A 150 9.44 -18.20 10.39
CA CYS A 150 9.95 -19.49 10.86
C CYS A 150 9.71 -20.63 9.86
N ILE A 151 10.03 -20.40 8.56
CA ILE A 151 9.80 -21.36 7.47
C ILE A 151 11.08 -21.70 6.71
N SER A 152 11.05 -22.82 5.97
CA SER A 152 12.18 -23.22 5.11
C SER A 152 12.37 -22.25 3.93
N GLU A 153 13.59 -22.25 3.38
CA GLU A 153 13.96 -21.42 2.22
C GLU A 153 13.01 -21.64 1.03
N GLU A 154 12.66 -22.89 0.75
CA GLU A 154 11.75 -23.22 -0.34
C GLU A 154 10.35 -22.60 -0.13
N ARG A 155 9.83 -22.71 1.10
CA ARG A 155 8.55 -22.09 1.48
C ARG A 155 8.62 -20.57 1.42
N ALA A 156 9.73 -19.97 1.87
CA ALA A 156 9.95 -18.52 1.79
C ALA A 156 9.94 -18.04 0.33
N LYS A 157 10.65 -18.72 -0.57
CA LYS A 157 10.66 -18.41 -2.01
C LYS A 157 9.26 -18.52 -2.64
N LYS A 158 8.47 -19.52 -2.25
CA LYS A 158 7.08 -19.67 -2.73
C LYS A 158 6.18 -18.55 -2.20
N ARG A 159 6.29 -18.21 -0.91
CA ARG A 159 5.53 -17.14 -0.26
C ARG A 159 5.84 -15.79 -0.88
N ILE A 160 7.11 -15.46 -1.08
CA ILE A 160 7.52 -14.21 -1.75
C ILE A 160 6.87 -14.09 -3.13
N ARG A 161 6.96 -15.12 -3.97
CA ARG A 161 6.36 -15.11 -5.30
C ARG A 161 4.84 -14.92 -5.26
N LYS A 162 4.16 -15.62 -4.35
CA LYS A 162 2.70 -15.52 -4.18
C LYS A 162 2.30 -14.09 -3.83
N ILE A 163 2.85 -13.54 -2.74
CA ILE A 163 2.47 -12.22 -2.23
C ILE A 163 2.85 -11.10 -3.21
N GLU A 164 4.00 -11.19 -3.89
CA GLU A 164 4.37 -10.20 -4.91
C GLU A 164 3.44 -10.21 -6.12
N ASN A 165 3.01 -11.39 -6.57
CA ASN A 165 2.03 -11.49 -7.63
C ASN A 165 0.68 -10.89 -7.22
N GLU A 166 0.23 -11.14 -5.99
CA GLU A 166 -1.00 -10.56 -5.43
C GLU A 166 -0.91 -9.03 -5.40
N ARG A 167 0.19 -8.46 -4.86
CA ARG A 167 0.41 -7.00 -4.81
C ARG A 167 0.48 -6.37 -6.20
N LYS A 168 1.24 -6.98 -7.10
CA LYS A 168 1.35 -6.53 -8.49
C LYS A 168 -0.01 -6.49 -9.18
N ASN A 169 -0.79 -7.57 -9.03
CA ASN A 169 -2.10 -7.69 -9.67
C ASN A 169 -3.11 -6.72 -9.06
N TYR A 170 -3.13 -6.59 -7.73
CA TYR A 170 -3.93 -5.60 -7.00
C TYR A 170 -3.64 -4.18 -7.51
N TYR A 171 -2.36 -3.79 -7.50
CA TYR A 171 -1.95 -2.47 -7.94
C TYR A 171 -2.33 -2.22 -9.40
N LYS A 172 -2.07 -3.20 -10.27
CA LYS A 172 -2.44 -3.11 -11.70
C LYS A 172 -3.94 -2.99 -11.91
N TYR A 173 -4.73 -3.75 -11.15
CA TYR A 173 -6.19 -3.74 -11.25
C TYR A 173 -6.78 -2.36 -10.94
N PHE A 174 -6.40 -1.78 -9.80
CA PHE A 174 -6.99 -0.53 -9.34
C PHE A 174 -6.36 0.73 -9.96
N THR A 175 -5.09 0.70 -10.33
CA THR A 175 -4.38 1.89 -10.83
C THR A 175 -4.18 1.88 -12.35
N GLY A 176 -4.24 0.72 -12.97
CA GLY A 176 -3.82 0.54 -14.37
C GLY A 176 -2.30 0.58 -14.57
N ASN A 177 -1.51 0.88 -13.54
CA ASN A 177 -0.06 1.07 -13.61
C ASN A 177 0.73 -0.20 -13.27
N ASP A 178 2.00 -0.25 -13.65
CA ASP A 178 2.91 -1.30 -13.18
C ASP A 178 3.42 -0.94 -11.78
N TRP A 179 3.21 -1.84 -10.83
CA TRP A 179 3.64 -1.71 -9.44
C TRP A 179 5.17 -1.50 -9.29
N LYS A 180 5.98 -2.11 -10.17
CA LYS A 180 7.45 -1.97 -10.16
C LYS A 180 7.97 -0.85 -11.05
N ASN A 181 7.11 -0.02 -11.63
CA ASN A 181 7.56 1.14 -12.34
C ASN A 181 8.02 2.23 -11.35
N MET A 182 9.33 2.39 -11.23
CA MET A 182 9.94 3.33 -10.28
C MET A 182 9.54 4.79 -10.51
N LYS A 183 9.02 5.14 -11.69
CA LYS A 183 8.48 6.48 -11.98
C LYS A 183 7.19 6.81 -11.23
N ASN A 184 6.54 5.82 -10.63
CA ASN A 184 5.36 6.03 -9.79
C ASN A 184 5.73 6.49 -8.36
N TYR A 185 7.02 6.56 -8.03
CA TYR A 185 7.52 6.81 -6.68
C TYR A 185 8.56 7.93 -6.70
N ASP A 186 8.55 8.74 -5.65
CA ASP A 186 9.52 9.84 -5.49
C ASP A 186 10.87 9.30 -5.00
N LEU A 187 10.84 8.22 -4.17
CA LEU A 187 12.04 7.60 -3.61
C LEU A 187 11.98 6.06 -3.66
N PRO A 188 12.48 5.40 -4.71
CA PRO A 188 12.77 3.97 -4.66
C PRO A 188 14.06 3.70 -3.89
N ILE A 189 14.01 2.81 -2.86
CA ILE A 189 15.16 2.58 -1.97
C ILE A 189 15.43 1.10 -1.71
N ASN A 190 16.72 0.70 -1.79
CA ASN A 190 17.18 -0.67 -1.54
C ASN A 190 17.70 -0.81 -0.11
N THR A 191 17.00 -1.60 0.72
CA THR A 191 17.37 -1.84 2.12
C THR A 191 18.51 -2.84 2.31
N THR A 192 18.97 -3.49 1.24
CA THR A 192 20.04 -4.51 1.36
C THR A 192 21.37 -3.91 1.80
N ARG A 193 21.70 -2.75 1.24
CA ARG A 193 22.97 -2.06 1.51
C ARG A 193 22.93 -1.22 2.78
N LEU A 194 21.85 -0.48 2.95
CA LEU A 194 21.71 0.47 4.06
C LEU A 194 21.32 -0.22 5.38
N GLY A 195 20.59 -1.33 5.33
CA GLY A 195 19.90 -1.81 6.52
C GLY A 195 18.57 -1.06 6.71
N LEU A 196 17.82 -1.43 7.73
CA LEU A 196 16.49 -0.85 7.96
C LEU A 196 16.57 0.51 8.66
N ASP A 197 17.53 0.66 9.58
CA ASP A 197 17.69 1.86 10.39
C ASP A 197 18.19 3.02 9.54
N GLU A 198 19.26 2.82 8.79
CA GLU A 198 19.80 3.85 7.88
C GLU A 198 18.84 4.17 6.74
N THR A 199 18.00 3.19 6.33
CA THR A 199 16.92 3.45 5.37
C THR A 199 15.91 4.44 5.95
N ALA A 200 15.49 4.26 7.20
CA ALA A 200 14.58 5.19 7.87
C ALA A 200 15.22 6.59 8.02
N GLU A 201 16.49 6.67 8.44
CA GLU A 201 17.21 7.95 8.54
C GLU A 201 17.29 8.68 7.20
N LEU A 202 17.61 7.97 6.10
CA LEU A 202 17.67 8.57 4.77
C LEU A 202 16.31 9.12 4.34
N ILE A 203 15.23 8.40 4.61
CA ILE A 203 13.88 8.88 4.30
C ILE A 203 13.56 10.12 5.15
N LYS A 204 13.91 10.14 6.44
CA LYS A 204 13.72 11.30 7.31
C LYS A 204 14.42 12.54 6.76
N GLU A 205 15.66 12.40 6.25
CA GLU A 205 16.37 13.51 5.61
C GLU A 205 15.68 13.97 4.31
N TYR A 206 15.11 13.03 3.57
CA TYR A 206 14.43 13.34 2.30
C TYR A 206 13.13 14.12 2.51
N VAL A 207 12.42 13.90 3.62
CA VAL A 207 11.10 14.53 3.89
C VAL A 207 11.17 15.82 4.71
N LYS A 208 12.37 16.26 5.11
CA LYS A 208 12.62 17.55 5.78
C LYS A 208 12.53 18.70 4.78
#